data_7f6dfd67467046077c488755940bfe49
#
_entry.id   7f6dfd67467046077c488755940bfe49
#
_cell.length_a   1.000
_cell.length_b   1.000
_cell.length_c   1.000
_cell.angle_alpha   90.00
_cell.angle_beta   90.00
_cell.angle_gamma   90.00
#
_symmetry.space_group_name_H-M   'P 1'
#
loop_
_entity.id
_entity.type
_entity.pdbx_description
1 polymer ?
#
loop_
_entity_poly.entity_id
_entity_poly.type
_entity_poly.pdbx_seq_one_letter_code
_entity_poly.pdbx_strand_id
1 'polypeptide(L)'
;MSLNWERHEVLKPPTDGEMAQMSPEDLIRLHTLYHEAIGNSRRDPYRYGFKLPHWKDAEELLAGCSELLVSGGNRSGKTTWAAHAVVKSAVENPQSVIMCFAQNADVSVRQQQSAIYDALPEEYRVKVLGTEENVSYTRKNGFSKASLILPNSKSSIIFKTYAQFLNNDTILEGAELGCRDPNWINIGAWC
;
A
#
# COMPACT_ATOMS: atom_id res chain seq x y z
N MET A 1 -8.34 -22.62 -18.99
CA MET A 1 -8.39 -22.28 -17.56
C MET A 1 -8.05 -20.80 -17.43
N SER A 2 -9.00 -19.95 -17.13
CA SER A 2 -8.71 -18.55 -16.85
C SER A 2 -8.07 -18.46 -15.48
N LEU A 3 -6.79 -18.09 -15.42
CA LEU A 3 -6.11 -17.78 -14.19
C LEU A 3 -6.81 -16.56 -13.58
N ASN A 4 -7.53 -16.76 -12.48
CA ASN A 4 -8.20 -15.71 -11.75
C ASN A 4 -7.14 -14.98 -10.92
N TRP A 5 -6.61 -13.86 -11.43
CA TRP A 5 -5.58 -13.03 -10.80
C TRP A 5 -6.03 -12.37 -9.49
N GLU A 6 -7.33 -12.39 -9.20
CA GLU A 6 -7.89 -11.93 -7.92
C GLU A 6 -7.50 -12.84 -6.76
N ARG A 7 -7.10 -14.08 -7.04
CA ARG A 7 -6.48 -14.94 -6.03
C ARG A 7 -4.97 -14.78 -6.15
N HIS A 8 -4.40 -14.05 -5.24
CA HIS A 8 -2.95 -13.86 -5.06
C HIS A 8 -2.23 -15.17 -4.67
N GLU A 9 -2.43 -16.22 -5.43
CA GLU A 9 -1.51 -17.34 -5.39
C GLU A 9 -0.20 -16.83 -5.96
N VAL A 10 0.80 -16.75 -5.09
CA VAL A 10 2.18 -16.53 -5.52
C VAL A 10 2.42 -17.55 -6.61
N LEU A 11 2.65 -17.09 -7.84
CA LEU A 11 3.07 -17.96 -8.93
C LEU A 11 4.40 -18.54 -8.51
N LYS A 12 4.35 -19.71 -7.89
CA LYS A 12 5.56 -20.44 -7.53
C LYS A 12 6.18 -20.85 -8.85
N PRO A 13 7.41 -20.39 -9.16
CA PRO A 13 8.04 -20.80 -10.39
C PRO A 13 8.13 -22.33 -10.40
N PRO A 14 7.81 -22.98 -11.51
CA PRO A 14 8.00 -24.41 -11.64
C PRO A 14 9.49 -24.73 -11.42
N THR A 15 9.75 -25.87 -10.85
CA THR A 15 11.12 -26.38 -10.68
C THR A 15 11.73 -26.71 -12.04
N ASP A 16 13.05 -26.78 -12.13
CA ASP A 16 13.76 -27.17 -13.35
C ASP A 16 13.26 -28.54 -13.89
N GLY A 17 12.94 -29.47 -12.99
CA GLY A 17 12.38 -30.77 -13.33
C GLY A 17 10.98 -30.71 -13.93
N GLU A 18 10.12 -29.83 -13.44
CA GLU A 18 8.79 -29.57 -13.99
C GLU A 18 8.88 -28.87 -15.35
N MET A 19 9.79 -27.87 -15.48
CA MET A 19 10.02 -27.19 -16.74
C MET A 19 10.55 -28.15 -17.85
N ALA A 20 11.41 -29.07 -17.47
CA ALA A 20 11.94 -30.07 -18.41
C ALA A 20 10.88 -31.04 -18.99
N GLN A 21 9.73 -31.17 -18.30
CA GLN A 21 8.61 -32.00 -18.72
C GLN A 21 7.53 -31.23 -19.49
N MET A 22 7.63 -29.90 -19.56
CA MET A 22 6.67 -29.06 -20.27
C MET A 22 6.88 -29.09 -21.77
N SER A 23 5.79 -29.01 -22.53
CA SER A 23 5.88 -28.78 -23.97
C SER A 23 6.43 -27.39 -24.29
N PRO A 24 7.03 -27.15 -25.44
CA PRO A 24 7.46 -25.82 -25.87
C PRO A 24 6.33 -24.77 -25.82
N GLU A 25 5.12 -25.19 -26.13
CA GLU A 25 3.93 -24.32 -26.09
C GLU A 25 3.56 -23.93 -24.67
N ASP A 26 3.63 -24.86 -23.72
CA ASP A 26 3.38 -24.60 -22.31
C ASP A 26 4.46 -23.68 -21.72
N LEU A 27 5.71 -23.83 -22.12
CA LEU A 27 6.80 -22.96 -21.70
C LEU A 27 6.60 -21.51 -22.20
N ILE A 28 6.19 -21.33 -23.45
CA ILE A 28 5.87 -20.03 -24.03
C ILE A 28 4.69 -19.39 -23.26
N ARG A 29 3.65 -20.16 -23.00
CA ARG A 29 2.49 -19.70 -22.23
C ARG A 29 2.88 -19.30 -20.83
N LEU A 30 3.66 -20.11 -20.12
CA LEU A 30 4.18 -19.82 -18.79
C LEU A 30 4.98 -18.51 -18.77
N HIS A 31 5.91 -18.35 -19.73
CA HIS A 31 6.71 -17.14 -19.87
C HIS A 31 5.82 -15.89 -20.05
N THR A 32 4.82 -15.96 -20.91
CA THR A 32 3.86 -14.87 -21.13
C THR A 32 3.14 -14.51 -19.85
N LEU A 33 2.63 -15.51 -19.10
CA LEU A 33 1.95 -15.30 -17.83
C LEU A 33 2.84 -14.63 -16.78
N TYR A 34 4.12 -15.01 -16.68
CA TYR A 34 5.08 -14.36 -15.79
C TYR A 34 5.33 -12.90 -16.17
N HIS A 35 5.50 -12.62 -17.46
CA HIS A 35 5.68 -11.25 -17.94
C HIS A 35 4.46 -10.36 -17.63
N GLU A 36 3.25 -10.88 -17.85
CA GLU A 36 2.01 -10.18 -17.49
C GLU A 36 1.90 -9.95 -15.98
N ALA A 37 2.20 -10.95 -15.16
CA ALA A 37 2.17 -10.84 -13.70
C ALA A 37 3.18 -9.78 -13.19
N ILE A 38 4.40 -9.79 -13.70
CA ILE A 38 5.42 -8.78 -13.39
C ILE A 38 4.97 -7.39 -13.85
N GLY A 39 4.40 -7.30 -15.05
CA GLY A 39 3.87 -6.04 -15.57
C GLY A 39 2.76 -5.47 -14.69
N ASN A 40 1.80 -6.29 -14.31
CA ASN A 40 0.70 -5.90 -13.43
C ASN A 40 1.19 -5.51 -12.03
N SER A 41 2.13 -6.28 -11.46
CA SER A 41 2.73 -5.97 -10.15
C SER A 41 3.47 -4.63 -10.14
N ARG A 42 4.08 -4.22 -11.25
CA ARG A 42 4.75 -2.91 -11.37
C ARG A 42 3.77 -1.76 -11.53
N ARG A 43 2.66 -1.99 -12.30
CA ARG A 43 1.64 -0.97 -12.53
C ARG A 43 0.78 -0.71 -11.31
N ASP A 44 0.41 -1.75 -10.59
CA ASP A 44 -0.49 -1.67 -9.45
C ASP A 44 -0.01 -2.60 -8.31
N PRO A 45 1.03 -2.16 -7.57
CA PRO A 45 1.70 -3.01 -6.59
C PRO A 45 0.80 -3.45 -5.43
N TYR A 46 -0.11 -2.58 -4.94
CA TYR A 46 -0.95 -2.95 -3.80
C TYR A 46 -1.94 -4.07 -4.17
N ARG A 47 -2.36 -4.16 -5.43
CA ARG A 47 -3.33 -5.14 -5.91
C ARG A 47 -2.65 -6.41 -6.41
N TYR A 48 -1.59 -6.27 -7.21
CA TYR A 48 -0.91 -7.38 -7.90
C TYR A 48 0.51 -7.64 -7.42
N GLY A 49 1.01 -6.87 -6.44
CA GLY A 49 2.33 -7.08 -5.85
C GLY A 49 2.40 -8.36 -5.03
N PHE A 50 3.64 -8.77 -4.74
CA PHE A 50 3.89 -9.92 -3.89
C PHE A 50 3.29 -9.71 -2.49
N LYS A 51 2.55 -10.71 -2.00
CA LYS A 51 1.97 -10.74 -0.67
C LYS A 51 2.44 -11.97 0.09
N LEU A 52 2.92 -11.75 1.31
CA LEU A 52 3.27 -12.85 2.20
C LEU A 52 1.99 -13.56 2.70
N PRO A 53 2.02 -14.89 2.95
CA PRO A 53 0.83 -15.64 3.36
C PRO A 53 0.12 -15.02 4.57
N HIS A 54 0.85 -14.63 5.62
CA HIS A 54 0.29 -14.02 6.83
C HIS A 54 -0.31 -12.62 6.61
N TRP A 55 -0.08 -11.99 5.45
CA TRP A 55 -0.76 -10.73 5.12
C TRP A 55 -2.22 -10.93 4.78
N LYS A 56 -2.58 -12.09 4.20
CA LYS A 56 -3.98 -12.44 3.93
C LYS A 56 -4.77 -12.56 5.23
N ASP A 57 -4.19 -13.25 6.22
CA ASP A 57 -4.81 -13.38 7.54
C ASP A 57 -5.02 -11.99 8.19
N ALA A 58 -4.04 -11.10 8.06
CA ALA A 58 -4.14 -9.73 8.57
C ALA A 58 -5.20 -8.90 7.81
N GLU A 59 -5.34 -9.06 6.50
CA GLU A 59 -6.37 -8.40 5.69
C GLU A 59 -7.78 -8.89 6.07
N GLU A 60 -7.95 -10.18 6.29
CA GLU A 60 -9.23 -10.77 6.73
C GLU A 60 -9.62 -10.29 8.13
N LEU A 61 -8.66 -10.26 9.06
CA LEU A 61 -8.89 -9.73 10.41
C LEU A 61 -9.24 -8.24 10.37
N LEU A 62 -8.56 -7.44 9.58
CA LEU A 62 -8.81 -6.01 9.45
C LEU A 62 -10.22 -5.71 8.93
N ALA A 63 -10.75 -6.56 8.06
CA ALA A 63 -12.10 -6.40 7.53
C ALA A 63 -13.19 -6.63 8.59
N GLY A 64 -12.87 -7.35 9.66
CA GLY A 64 -13.83 -7.73 10.71
C GLY A 64 -13.66 -7.02 12.06
N CYS A 65 -12.66 -6.16 12.22
CA CYS A 65 -12.37 -5.48 13.49
C CYS A 65 -12.11 -3.99 13.31
N SER A 66 -12.36 -3.22 14.38
CA SER A 66 -12.08 -1.78 14.42
C SER A 66 -10.61 -1.47 14.71
N GLU A 67 -9.91 -2.40 15.34
CA GLU A 67 -8.50 -2.25 15.75
C GLU A 67 -7.76 -3.54 15.46
N LEU A 68 -6.56 -3.42 14.87
CA LEU A 68 -5.68 -4.55 14.58
C LEU A 68 -4.25 -4.21 14.99
N LEU A 69 -3.69 -5.01 15.90
CA LEU A 69 -2.27 -4.97 16.26
C LEU A 69 -1.49 -6.02 15.45
N VAL A 70 -0.59 -5.55 14.59
CA VAL A 70 0.30 -6.42 13.83
C VAL A 70 1.69 -6.39 14.44
N SER A 71 2.08 -7.47 15.10
CA SER A 71 3.42 -7.65 15.68
C SER A 71 4.22 -8.69 14.89
N GLY A 72 5.54 -8.55 14.92
CA GLY A 72 6.44 -9.51 14.25
C GLY A 72 7.88 -9.04 14.26
N GLY A 73 8.79 -9.93 13.96
CA GLY A 73 10.23 -9.65 13.90
C GLY A 73 10.61 -8.62 12.83
N ASN A 74 11.86 -8.19 12.86
CA ASN A 74 12.43 -7.37 11.81
C ASN A 74 12.36 -8.10 10.46
N ARG A 75 12.08 -7.35 9.38
CA ARG A 75 11.95 -7.87 8.01
C ARG A 75 10.75 -8.82 7.77
N SER A 76 9.78 -8.87 8.67
CA SER A 76 8.54 -9.63 8.46
C SER A 76 7.55 -9.00 7.49
N GLY A 77 7.90 -7.87 6.88
CA GLY A 77 7.06 -7.19 5.87
C GLY A 77 5.93 -6.33 6.43
N LYS A 78 5.88 -6.07 7.75
CA LYS A 78 4.82 -5.24 8.37
C LYS A 78 4.63 -3.88 7.70
N THR A 79 5.74 -3.17 7.46
CA THR A 79 5.71 -1.85 6.82
C THR A 79 5.14 -1.90 5.41
N THR A 80 5.53 -2.91 4.64
CA THR A 80 5.03 -3.10 3.27
C THR A 80 3.55 -3.46 3.28
N TRP A 81 3.14 -4.38 4.17
CA TRP A 81 1.73 -4.72 4.33
C TRP A 81 0.88 -3.50 4.70
N ALA A 82 1.32 -2.73 5.70
CA ALA A 82 0.61 -1.53 6.12
C ALA A 82 0.50 -0.50 4.99
N ALA A 83 1.56 -0.33 4.18
CA ALA A 83 1.53 0.55 3.01
C ALA A 83 0.49 0.08 1.97
N HIS A 84 0.42 -1.23 1.70
CA HIS A 84 -0.60 -1.80 0.82
C HIS A 84 -2.02 -1.59 1.37
N ALA A 85 -2.24 -1.77 2.67
CA ALA A 85 -3.53 -1.54 3.33
C ALA A 85 -3.97 -0.06 3.25
N VAL A 86 -3.03 0.88 3.48
CA VAL A 86 -3.27 2.33 3.32
C VAL A 86 -3.67 2.68 1.90
N VAL A 87 -2.87 2.23 0.92
CA VAL A 87 -3.13 2.54 -0.48
C VAL A 87 -4.44 1.92 -0.95
N LYS A 88 -4.70 0.66 -0.58
CA LYS A 88 -5.96 -0.03 -0.85
C LYS A 88 -7.14 0.79 -0.33
N SER A 89 -7.10 1.17 0.95
CA SER A 89 -8.17 1.97 1.55
C SER A 89 -8.36 3.31 0.85
N ALA A 90 -7.28 4.02 0.55
CA ALA A 90 -7.34 5.33 -0.11
C ALA A 90 -7.87 5.27 -1.54
N VAL A 91 -7.61 4.17 -2.27
CA VAL A 91 -8.07 4.00 -3.65
C VAL A 91 -9.51 3.48 -3.71
N GLU A 92 -9.85 2.50 -2.85
CA GLU A 92 -11.13 1.79 -2.89
C GLU A 92 -12.25 2.51 -2.12
N ASN A 93 -11.89 3.37 -1.16
CA ASN A 93 -12.87 4.16 -0.39
C ASN A 93 -12.71 5.66 -0.73
N PRO A 94 -13.52 6.20 -1.65
CA PRO A 94 -13.44 7.60 -2.03
C PRO A 94 -13.65 8.55 -0.84
N GLN A 95 -12.92 9.68 -0.85
CA GLN A 95 -13.00 10.73 0.16
C GLN A 95 -12.56 10.31 1.58
N SER A 96 -11.87 9.17 1.71
CA SER A 96 -11.33 8.74 2.99
C SER A 96 -10.16 9.63 3.44
N VAL A 97 -10.05 9.83 4.75
CA VAL A 97 -8.91 10.51 5.37
C VAL A 97 -8.14 9.51 6.21
N ILE A 98 -6.90 9.24 5.84
CA ILE A 98 -6.04 8.25 6.48
C ILE A 98 -4.88 8.96 7.16
N MET A 99 -4.72 8.75 8.45
CA MET A 99 -3.60 9.30 9.20
C MET A 99 -2.53 8.24 9.47
N CYS A 100 -1.29 8.58 9.14
CA CYS A 100 -0.13 7.73 9.35
C CYS A 100 0.81 8.40 10.36
N PHE A 101 1.04 7.75 11.50
CA PHE A 101 1.88 8.28 12.58
C PHE A 101 3.26 7.62 12.58
N ALA A 102 4.29 8.42 12.81
CA ALA A 102 5.66 7.96 12.97
C ALA A 102 6.31 8.60 14.21
N GLN A 103 7.40 8.01 14.69
CA GLN A 103 8.15 8.53 15.82
C GLN A 103 8.66 9.96 15.56
N ASN A 104 9.17 10.21 14.35
CA ASN A 104 9.62 11.52 13.90
C ASN A 104 9.49 11.63 12.37
N ALA A 105 9.69 12.84 11.85
CA ALA A 105 9.53 13.12 10.42
C ALA A 105 10.52 12.34 9.54
N ASP A 106 11.75 12.12 10.01
CA ASP A 106 12.77 11.41 9.26
C ASP A 106 12.43 9.93 9.09
N VAL A 107 11.94 9.27 10.14
CA VAL A 107 11.42 7.90 10.07
C VAL A 107 10.20 7.82 9.15
N SER A 108 9.29 8.81 9.22
CA SER A 108 8.14 8.88 8.32
C SER A 108 8.60 8.91 6.86
N VAL A 109 9.50 9.81 6.50
CA VAL A 109 9.99 9.97 5.12
C VAL A 109 10.68 8.70 4.61
N ARG A 110 11.62 8.17 5.39
CA ARG A 110 12.48 7.06 4.95
C ARG A 110 11.77 5.71 4.88
N GLN A 111 10.82 5.46 5.78
CA GLN A 111 10.18 4.15 5.87
C GLN A 111 8.72 4.19 5.39
N GLN A 112 7.90 5.03 6.03
CA GLN A 112 6.46 5.07 5.85
C GLN A 112 6.08 5.62 4.47
N GLN A 113 6.53 6.84 4.16
CA GLN A 113 6.18 7.51 2.91
C GLN A 113 6.81 6.81 1.71
N SER A 114 8.03 6.27 1.87
CA SER A 114 8.68 5.47 0.83
C SER A 114 7.90 4.21 0.51
N ALA A 115 7.47 3.46 1.52
CA ALA A 115 6.70 2.24 1.32
C ALA A 115 5.32 2.52 0.69
N ILE A 116 4.65 3.60 1.12
CA ILE A 116 3.38 4.02 0.53
C ILE A 116 3.56 4.43 -0.93
N TYR A 117 4.59 5.22 -1.26
CA TYR A 117 4.89 5.58 -2.63
C TYR A 117 5.15 4.36 -3.52
N ASP A 118 5.91 3.40 -3.03
CA ASP A 118 6.22 2.17 -3.76
C ASP A 118 4.96 1.27 -3.96
N ALA A 119 3.96 1.36 -3.06
CA ALA A 119 2.70 0.64 -3.15
C ALA A 119 1.64 1.33 -4.05
N LEU A 120 1.82 2.62 -4.38
CA LEU A 120 0.88 3.34 -5.23
C LEU A 120 0.83 2.76 -6.65
N PRO A 121 -0.35 2.70 -7.29
CA PRO A 121 -0.48 2.49 -8.73
C PRO A 121 0.37 3.47 -9.54
N GLU A 122 0.85 3.02 -10.71
CA GLU A 122 1.73 3.81 -11.57
C GLU A 122 1.10 5.17 -11.96
N GLU A 123 -0.20 5.20 -12.19
CA GLU A 123 -0.94 6.43 -12.52
C GLU A 123 -0.80 7.54 -11.47
N TYR A 124 -0.59 7.18 -10.19
CA TYR A 124 -0.36 8.14 -9.11
C TYR A 124 1.13 8.43 -8.86
N ARG A 125 2.03 7.60 -9.38
CA ARG A 125 3.47 7.78 -9.26
C ARG A 125 4.06 8.62 -10.38
N VAL A 126 3.48 8.51 -11.57
CA VAL A 126 3.92 9.28 -12.73
C VAL A 126 3.44 10.72 -12.59
N LYS A 127 4.37 11.66 -12.61
CA LYS A 127 4.06 13.08 -12.58
C LYS A 127 3.41 13.50 -13.90
N VAL A 128 2.13 13.72 -13.89
CA VAL A 128 1.42 14.30 -15.03
C VAL A 128 1.69 15.82 -15.02
N LEU A 129 2.47 16.31 -15.97
CA LEU A 129 2.78 17.73 -16.09
C LEU A 129 1.50 18.57 -16.22
N GLY A 130 1.34 19.57 -15.35
CA GLY A 130 0.32 20.61 -15.52
C GLY A 130 -0.93 20.50 -14.66
N THR A 131 -1.03 19.55 -13.74
CA THR A 131 -2.13 19.46 -12.77
C THR A 131 -1.66 19.80 -11.36
N GLU A 132 -2.36 20.70 -10.65
CA GLU A 132 -2.06 21.06 -9.26
C GLU A 132 -2.26 19.88 -8.27
N GLU A 133 -2.92 18.83 -8.70
CA GLU A 133 -3.26 17.64 -7.92
C GLU A 133 -2.16 16.58 -7.93
N ASN A 134 -1.02 16.81 -8.57
CA ASN A 134 0.05 15.83 -8.66
C ASN A 134 0.73 15.60 -7.32
N VAL A 135 0.90 14.32 -7.00
CA VAL A 135 1.72 13.89 -5.89
C VAL A 135 3.18 14.20 -6.18
N SER A 136 3.74 15.19 -5.51
CA SER A 136 5.17 15.45 -5.55
C SER A 136 5.85 14.61 -4.47
N TYR A 137 6.67 13.66 -4.90
CA TYR A 137 7.44 12.81 -4.01
C TYR A 137 8.92 12.81 -4.38
N THR A 138 9.78 12.87 -3.38
CA THR A 138 11.21 12.60 -3.52
C THR A 138 11.68 11.68 -2.41
N ARG A 139 12.61 10.76 -2.71
CA ARG A 139 13.16 9.85 -1.68
C ARG A 139 13.83 10.58 -0.51
N LYS A 140 14.32 11.81 -0.74
CA LYS A 140 14.99 12.62 0.28
C LYS A 140 14.00 13.32 1.21
N ASN A 141 12.92 13.87 0.67
CA ASN A 141 12.03 14.78 1.40
C ASN A 141 10.62 14.19 1.62
N GLY A 142 10.33 13.01 1.06
CA GLY A 142 8.99 12.42 1.09
C GLY A 142 7.98 13.16 0.19
N PHE A 143 6.71 13.07 0.54
CA PHE A 143 5.63 13.79 -0.13
C PHE A 143 5.66 15.28 0.23
N SER A 144 5.42 16.12 -0.78
CA SER A 144 5.26 17.55 -0.55
C SER A 144 4.13 17.82 0.45
N LYS A 145 4.32 18.73 1.38
CA LYS A 145 3.36 19.08 2.45
C LYS A 145 3.07 17.97 3.48
N ALA A 146 3.89 16.90 3.55
CA ALA A 146 3.67 15.73 4.41
C ALA A 146 2.24 15.15 4.27
N SER A 147 1.71 15.16 3.05
CA SER A 147 0.40 14.62 2.71
C SER A 147 0.36 14.19 1.24
N LEU A 148 -0.61 13.33 0.94
CA LEU A 148 -0.89 12.84 -0.40
C LEU A 148 -2.39 12.87 -0.60
N ILE A 149 -2.85 13.50 -1.68
CA ILE A 149 -4.24 13.47 -2.11
C ILE A 149 -4.30 12.70 -3.43
N LEU A 150 -5.11 11.65 -3.46
CA LEU A 150 -5.31 10.85 -4.66
C LEU A 150 -6.30 11.56 -5.60
N PRO A 151 -5.91 11.88 -6.85
CA PRO A 151 -6.75 12.68 -7.76
C PRO A 151 -8.13 12.06 -8.02
N ASN A 152 -8.20 10.75 -8.21
CA ASN A 152 -9.43 10.06 -8.60
C ASN A 152 -10.38 9.86 -7.40
N SER A 153 -9.89 9.28 -6.30
CA SER A 153 -10.72 8.99 -5.12
C SER A 153 -10.96 10.21 -4.23
N LYS A 154 -10.16 11.27 -4.39
CA LYS A 154 -10.11 12.44 -3.49
C LYS A 154 -9.80 12.08 -2.03
N SER A 155 -9.30 10.88 -1.80
CA SER A 155 -8.85 10.43 -0.50
C SER A 155 -7.52 11.08 -0.14
N SER A 156 -7.32 11.37 1.14
CA SER A 156 -6.10 11.99 1.64
C SER A 156 -5.35 11.05 2.59
N ILE A 157 -4.04 10.98 2.42
CA ILE A 157 -3.14 10.31 3.35
C ILE A 157 -2.28 11.39 3.99
N ILE A 158 -2.35 11.50 5.32
CA ILE A 158 -1.71 12.57 6.10
C ILE A 158 -0.65 11.95 6.99
N PHE A 159 0.58 12.49 6.93
CA PHE A 159 1.70 12.03 7.73
C PHE A 159 1.92 12.94 8.93
N LYS A 160 1.92 12.37 10.13
CA LYS A 160 2.09 13.06 11.41
C LYS A 160 3.10 12.34 12.28
N THR A 161 3.61 13.02 13.28
CA THR A 161 4.44 12.42 14.32
C THR A 161 3.67 12.27 15.62
N TYR A 162 4.06 11.34 16.48
CA TYR A 162 3.45 11.20 17.81
C TYR A 162 3.59 12.46 18.65
N ALA A 163 4.71 13.20 18.53
CA ALA A 163 4.89 14.47 19.21
C ALA A 163 3.86 15.53 18.76
N GLN A 164 3.54 15.56 17.46
CA GLN A 164 2.50 16.46 16.95
C GLN A 164 1.11 16.08 17.49
N PHE A 165 0.85 14.79 17.63
CA PHE A 165 -0.39 14.29 18.21
C PHE A 165 -0.53 14.66 19.69
N LEU A 166 0.54 14.42 20.48
CA LEU A 166 0.53 14.70 21.92
C LEU A 166 0.48 16.20 22.28
N ASN A 167 1.01 17.06 21.40
CA ASN A 167 1.09 18.50 21.64
C ASN A 167 -0.09 19.30 21.06
N ASN A 168 -1.00 18.63 20.35
CA ASN A 168 -2.09 19.33 19.68
C ASN A 168 -3.34 18.45 19.62
N ASP A 169 -4.14 18.55 20.66
CA ASP A 169 -5.42 17.82 20.78
C ASP A 169 -6.37 18.12 19.62
N THR A 170 -6.20 19.28 18.96
CA THR A 170 -7.04 19.71 17.84
C THR A 170 -6.70 19.00 16.50
N ILE A 171 -5.58 18.28 16.40
CA ILE A 171 -5.25 17.52 15.18
C ILE A 171 -6.30 16.44 14.91
N LEU A 172 -6.89 15.87 15.95
CA LEU A 172 -7.97 14.91 15.84
C LEU A 172 -9.36 15.54 15.79
N GLU A 173 -9.54 16.78 16.23
CA GLU A 173 -10.86 17.42 16.26
C GLU A 173 -11.47 17.55 14.85
N GLY A 174 -10.67 17.93 13.86
CA GLY A 174 -11.10 17.88 12.45
C GLY A 174 -11.37 16.46 11.94
N ALA A 175 -10.72 15.47 12.54
CA ALA A 175 -10.88 14.07 12.30
C ALA A 175 -12.09 13.48 13.05
N GLU A 176 -12.35 13.89 14.27
CA GLU A 176 -13.51 13.48 15.06
C GLU A 176 -14.84 13.98 14.45
N LEU A 177 -14.86 15.16 13.86
CA LEU A 177 -16.03 15.69 13.15
C LEU A 177 -16.30 14.94 11.82
N GLY A 178 -15.28 14.30 11.23
CA GLY A 178 -15.38 13.39 10.08
C GLY A 178 -15.54 11.92 10.45
N CYS A 179 -15.30 11.55 11.71
CA CYS A 179 -15.21 10.17 12.23
C CYS A 179 -16.55 9.40 12.33
N ARG A 180 -17.63 9.89 11.81
CA ARG A 180 -18.84 9.08 11.61
C ARG A 180 -18.79 8.27 10.32
N ASP A 181 -17.75 8.44 9.54
CA ASP A 181 -17.53 7.66 8.33
C ASP A 181 -16.72 6.39 8.70
N PRO A 182 -17.20 5.17 8.37
CA PRO A 182 -16.52 3.92 8.70
C PRO A 182 -15.18 3.71 8.01
N ASN A 183 -14.69 4.68 7.25
CA ASN A 183 -13.48 4.58 6.43
C ASN A 183 -12.20 5.09 7.11
N TRP A 184 -12.18 5.25 8.44
CA TRP A 184 -10.98 5.63 9.16
C TRP A 184 -10.07 4.45 9.41
N ILE A 185 -8.86 4.51 8.88
CA ILE A 185 -7.78 3.59 9.21
C ILE A 185 -6.71 4.34 10.00
N ASN A 186 -6.60 4.03 11.28
CA ASN A 186 -5.50 4.46 12.11
C ASN A 186 -4.40 3.39 12.03
N ILE A 187 -3.35 3.67 11.28
CA ILE A 187 -2.20 2.77 11.20
C ILE A 187 -1.15 3.27 12.18
N GLY A 188 -1.17 2.68 13.37
CA GLY A 188 -0.19 2.94 14.42
C GLY A 188 1.20 2.47 14.07
N ALA A 189 2.16 3.05 14.80
CA ALA A 189 3.58 2.74 14.91
C ALA A 189 4.22 1.89 13.82
N TRP A 190 4.90 2.58 12.94
CA TRP A 190 5.90 2.03 12.07
C TRP A 190 7.23 1.92 12.85
N CYS A 191 7.56 0.73 13.34
CA CYS A 191 8.85 0.42 13.96
C CYS A 191 9.73 -0.36 13.00
#